data_af8573ba3279a1c3c7c43dc54a38d666
#
_entry.id   af8573ba3279a1c3c7c43dc54a38d666
#
_cell.length_a   1.000
_cell.length_b   1.000
_cell.length_c   1.000
_cell.angle_alpha   90.00
_cell.angle_beta   90.00
_cell.angle_gamma   90.00
#
_symmetry.space_group_name_H-M   'P 1'
#
loop_
_entity.id
_entity.type
_entity.pdbx_description
1 polymer ?
#
loop_
_entity_poly.entity_id
_entity_poly.type
_entity_poly.pdbx_seq_one_letter_code
_entity_poly.pdbx_strand_id
1 'polypeptide(L)'
;MPKQVLKPFFEVDVHLEYDSCTLKPSLEEVQSAINRAASHVLKSTKHVQNWNQKDIPEEEREPFYDWIAKDKEIVKVILLLTGSIQGTKNNVNKFLESFEKHDWLWKKKIEESLKKFNSTNPQLEHFEEKLRLFVVDEDEIKLIKNTHQIGALSLKTNNVKIGLQKWIESWKDAYAKDLHKRAKTMMEHMNDQIKQISLKIEKPAKDIDSLGGVMSALAEIRSRQSEIEIEFRPVIEMCNLLEMYIPEIMEKEEMDPTQILEKDWGTLVQKSMTIRNNLQGQQAQFKKTLVQGVAILIDDVK
;
A
#
# COMPACT_ATOMS: atom_id res chain seq x y z
N MET A 1 -9.35 -39.84 -23.28
CA MET A 1 -9.99 -40.09 -22.00
C MET A 1 -9.82 -38.83 -21.16
N PRO A 2 -10.87 -38.25 -20.60
CA PRO A 2 -10.73 -37.10 -19.68
C PRO A 2 -9.90 -37.55 -18.50
N LYS A 3 -8.85 -36.79 -18.15
CA LYS A 3 -8.09 -37.00 -16.93
C LYS A 3 -9.09 -36.85 -15.75
N GLN A 4 -9.40 -37.94 -15.08
CA GLN A 4 -10.12 -37.90 -13.82
C GLN A 4 -9.30 -37.00 -12.90
N VAL A 5 -9.85 -35.85 -12.56
CA VAL A 5 -9.28 -34.97 -11.54
C VAL A 5 -9.48 -35.72 -10.21
N LEU A 6 -8.43 -36.39 -9.77
CA LEU A 6 -8.42 -37.04 -8.45
C LEU A 6 -8.70 -35.96 -7.40
N LYS A 7 -9.79 -36.12 -6.63
CA LYS A 7 -10.04 -35.24 -5.50
C LYS A 7 -8.87 -35.35 -4.52
N PRO A 8 -8.37 -34.25 -3.99
CA PRO A 8 -7.30 -34.27 -2.99
C PRO A 8 -7.79 -35.02 -1.74
N PHE A 9 -6.92 -35.82 -1.15
CA PHE A 9 -7.24 -36.56 0.09
C PHE A 9 -7.08 -35.70 1.33
N PHE A 10 -6.16 -34.73 1.30
CA PHE A 10 -5.84 -33.89 2.43
C PHE A 10 -5.88 -32.44 2.04
N GLU A 11 -6.52 -31.62 2.87
CA GLU A 11 -6.53 -30.17 2.77
C GLU A 11 -5.58 -29.59 3.81
N VAL A 12 -4.70 -28.70 3.39
CA VAL A 12 -3.69 -28.06 4.24
C VAL A 12 -3.72 -26.58 3.99
N ASP A 13 -3.81 -25.79 5.04
CA ASP A 13 -3.79 -24.34 4.95
C ASP A 13 -2.34 -23.84 4.95
N VAL A 14 -2.06 -22.91 4.02
CA VAL A 14 -0.80 -22.17 4.00
C VAL A 14 -0.98 -20.90 4.81
N HIS A 15 -0.09 -20.70 5.78
CA HIS A 15 -0.09 -19.53 6.66
C HIS A 15 1.18 -18.72 6.46
N LEU A 16 1.03 -17.39 6.54
CA LEU A 16 2.14 -16.45 6.55
C LEU A 16 2.53 -16.21 8.01
N GLU A 17 3.71 -16.67 8.40
CA GLU A 17 4.34 -16.36 9.68
C GLU A 17 5.48 -15.36 9.50
N TYR A 18 6.01 -14.84 10.63
CA TYR A 18 6.97 -13.73 10.58
C TYR A 18 8.19 -13.98 9.68
N ASP A 19 8.70 -15.22 9.61
CA ASP A 19 9.91 -15.54 8.86
C ASP A 19 9.66 -16.32 7.55
N SER A 20 8.53 -17.01 7.44
CA SER A 20 8.28 -17.90 6.30
C SER A 20 6.81 -18.26 6.15
N CYS A 21 6.49 -18.88 4.99
CA CYS A 21 5.20 -19.54 4.81
C CYS A 21 5.23 -20.93 5.45
N THR A 22 4.27 -21.23 6.31
CA THR A 22 4.13 -22.51 7.01
C THR A 22 2.85 -23.23 6.64
N LEU A 23 2.80 -24.54 6.91
CA LEU A 23 1.64 -25.38 6.67
C LEU A 23 0.94 -25.73 7.97
N LYS A 24 -0.39 -25.66 7.98
CA LYS A 24 -1.23 -26.14 9.09
C LYS A 24 -2.36 -27.03 8.56
N PRO A 25 -2.38 -28.33 8.90
CA PRO A 25 -1.33 -29.06 9.65
C PRO A 25 -0.01 -29.18 8.88
N SER A 26 1.09 -29.42 9.58
CA SER A 26 2.41 -29.67 8.97
C SER A 26 2.44 -30.98 8.17
N LEU A 27 3.38 -31.12 7.23
CA LEU A 27 3.52 -32.38 6.48
C LEU A 27 3.82 -33.56 7.37
N GLU A 28 4.56 -33.36 8.46
CA GLU A 28 4.87 -34.37 9.46
C GLU A 28 3.61 -34.82 10.23
N GLU A 29 2.73 -33.89 10.56
CA GLU A 29 1.44 -34.21 11.21
C GLU A 29 0.51 -34.99 10.28
N VAL A 30 0.43 -34.56 8.97
CA VAL A 30 -0.34 -35.30 7.96
C VAL A 30 0.22 -36.70 7.79
N GLN A 31 1.53 -36.85 7.66
CA GLN A 31 2.19 -38.18 7.54
C GLN A 31 1.93 -39.04 8.77
N SER A 32 2.03 -38.47 9.97
CA SER A 32 1.73 -39.16 11.22
C SER A 32 0.27 -39.62 11.32
N ALA A 33 -0.67 -38.80 10.83
CA ALA A 33 -2.08 -39.17 10.76
C ALA A 33 -2.33 -40.35 9.82
N ILE A 34 -1.68 -40.36 8.64
CA ILE A 34 -1.74 -41.48 7.70
C ILE A 34 -1.19 -42.75 8.31
N ASN A 35 -0.02 -42.67 8.94
CA ASN A 35 0.62 -43.80 9.58
C ASN A 35 -0.25 -44.38 10.72
N ARG A 36 -0.87 -43.50 11.54
CA ARG A 36 -1.83 -43.92 12.58
C ARG A 36 -3.04 -44.60 11.98
N ALA A 37 -3.65 -44.02 10.92
CA ALA A 37 -4.82 -44.62 10.28
C ALA A 37 -4.50 -46.02 9.70
N ALA A 38 -3.39 -46.15 8.97
CA ALA A 38 -2.95 -47.44 8.44
C ALA A 38 -2.70 -48.48 9.55
N SER A 39 -2.04 -48.05 10.63
CA SER A 39 -1.79 -48.91 11.78
C SER A 39 -3.08 -49.33 12.49
N HIS A 40 -4.07 -48.42 12.64
CA HIS A 40 -5.37 -48.73 13.23
C HIS A 40 -6.15 -49.75 12.40
N VAL A 41 -6.20 -49.56 11.05
CA VAL A 41 -6.86 -50.52 10.16
C VAL A 41 -6.25 -51.91 10.31
N LEU A 42 -4.93 -52.01 10.31
CA LEU A 42 -4.25 -53.32 10.51
C LEU A 42 -4.54 -53.91 11.90
N LYS A 43 -4.42 -53.09 12.95
CA LYS A 43 -4.64 -53.56 14.34
C LYS A 43 -6.07 -54.02 14.60
N SER A 44 -7.07 -53.40 13.95
CA SER A 44 -8.47 -53.80 14.07
C SER A 44 -8.72 -55.24 13.64
N THR A 45 -7.89 -55.77 12.74
CA THR A 45 -8.00 -57.16 12.27
C THR A 45 -7.43 -58.20 13.24
N LYS A 46 -6.73 -57.79 14.29
CA LYS A 46 -6.18 -58.71 15.32
C LYS A 46 -7.24 -59.48 16.08
N HIS A 47 -8.42 -58.90 16.21
CA HIS A 47 -9.55 -59.53 16.96
C HIS A 47 -10.52 -60.25 16.01
N VAL A 48 -10.23 -60.29 14.71
CA VAL A 48 -11.06 -60.96 13.73
C VAL A 48 -10.49 -62.37 13.50
N GLN A 49 -11.32 -63.39 13.70
CA GLN A 49 -10.94 -64.78 13.39
C GLN A 49 -10.84 -64.99 11.89
N ASN A 50 -9.88 -65.81 11.50
CA ASN A 50 -9.72 -66.20 10.09
C ASN A 50 -10.75 -67.24 9.69
N TRP A 51 -11.81 -66.80 9.00
CA TRP A 51 -12.89 -67.71 8.53
C TRP A 51 -12.50 -68.61 7.37
N ASN A 52 -11.36 -68.38 6.71
CA ASN A 52 -10.87 -69.22 5.63
C ASN A 52 -10.25 -70.53 6.13
N GLN A 53 -9.98 -70.64 7.45
CA GLN A 53 -9.43 -71.82 8.12
C GLN A 53 -10.52 -72.67 8.78
N LYS A 54 -11.61 -72.96 8.02
CA LYS A 54 -12.79 -73.67 8.57
C LYS A 54 -12.50 -75.10 9.07
N ASP A 55 -11.47 -75.71 8.50
CA ASP A 55 -11.07 -77.10 8.87
C ASP A 55 -10.11 -77.15 10.03
N ILE A 56 -9.72 -75.99 10.62
CA ILE A 56 -8.84 -75.91 11.78
C ILE A 56 -9.67 -75.57 13.03
N PRO A 57 -9.45 -76.21 14.15
CA PRO A 57 -10.11 -75.83 15.45
C PRO A 57 -9.93 -74.36 15.73
N GLU A 58 -10.95 -73.72 16.32
CA GLU A 58 -10.94 -72.26 16.58
C GLU A 58 -9.74 -71.80 17.41
N GLU A 59 -9.25 -72.61 18.30
CA GLU A 59 -8.11 -72.35 19.19
C GLU A 59 -6.76 -72.32 18.43
N GLU A 60 -6.67 -73.03 17.30
CA GLU A 60 -5.45 -73.14 16.46
C GLU A 60 -5.46 -72.19 15.22
N ARG A 61 -6.53 -71.46 15.02
CA ARG A 61 -6.63 -70.55 13.87
C ARG A 61 -5.71 -69.36 14.03
N GLU A 62 -4.87 -69.13 13.02
CA GLU A 62 -4.06 -67.92 12.97
C GLU A 62 -4.97 -66.67 12.93
N PRO A 63 -4.64 -65.57 13.65
CA PRO A 63 -5.38 -64.31 13.58
C PRO A 63 -5.43 -63.78 12.12
N PHE A 64 -6.56 -63.22 11.74
CA PHE A 64 -6.71 -62.64 10.40
C PHE A 64 -5.68 -61.53 10.12
N TYR A 65 -5.19 -60.88 11.19
CA TYR A 65 -4.10 -59.91 11.12
C TYR A 65 -2.82 -60.45 10.49
N ASP A 66 -2.38 -61.67 10.86
CA ASP A 66 -1.11 -62.26 10.39
C ASP A 66 -1.15 -62.57 8.89
N TRP A 67 -2.34 -62.90 8.40
CA TRP A 67 -2.57 -63.11 6.99
C TRP A 67 -2.57 -61.81 6.21
N ILE A 68 -3.32 -60.78 6.67
CA ILE A 68 -3.39 -59.46 6.03
C ILE A 68 -2.03 -58.73 6.08
N ALA A 69 -1.30 -58.82 7.20
CA ALA A 69 0.01 -58.18 7.34
C ALA A 69 1.07 -58.75 6.42
N LYS A 70 0.90 -59.98 5.95
CA LYS A 70 1.79 -60.66 4.97
C LYS A 70 1.32 -60.49 3.54
N ASP A 71 0.10 -60.01 3.28
CA ASP A 71 -0.47 -59.84 1.96
C ASP A 71 0.28 -58.74 1.18
N LYS A 72 0.79 -59.10 0.01
CA LYS A 72 1.64 -58.22 -0.82
C LYS A 72 0.91 -57.00 -1.31
N GLU A 73 -0.38 -57.12 -1.63
CA GLU A 73 -1.16 -55.96 -2.15
C GLU A 73 -1.45 -54.97 -1.01
N ILE A 74 -1.76 -55.45 0.19
CA ILE A 74 -2.00 -54.60 1.36
C ILE A 74 -0.72 -53.91 1.76
N VAL A 75 0.41 -54.62 1.83
CA VAL A 75 1.72 -54.01 2.13
C VAL A 75 2.07 -52.91 1.10
N LYS A 76 1.82 -53.20 -0.19
CA LYS A 76 2.05 -52.25 -1.25
C LYS A 76 1.18 -50.98 -1.11
N VAL A 77 -0.10 -51.13 -0.82
CA VAL A 77 -1.01 -49.98 -0.57
C VAL A 77 -0.55 -49.15 0.62
N ILE A 78 -0.14 -49.78 1.71
CA ILE A 78 0.39 -49.08 2.89
C ILE A 78 1.66 -48.27 2.52
N LEU A 79 2.60 -48.90 1.81
CA LEU A 79 3.82 -48.25 1.35
C LEU A 79 3.54 -47.08 0.41
N LEU A 80 2.57 -47.20 -0.49
CA LEU A 80 2.15 -46.11 -1.38
C LEU A 80 1.53 -44.97 -0.58
N LEU A 81 0.68 -45.27 0.41
CA LEU A 81 0.06 -44.24 1.26
C LEU A 81 1.12 -43.52 2.12
N THR A 82 2.00 -44.26 2.77
CA THR A 82 3.04 -43.68 3.64
C THR A 82 4.12 -42.93 2.85
N GLY A 83 4.41 -43.37 1.60
CA GLY A 83 5.37 -42.72 0.73
C GLY A 83 4.81 -41.50 -0.06
N SER A 84 3.48 -41.38 -0.15
CA SER A 84 2.84 -40.36 -1.00
C SER A 84 3.15 -38.92 -0.56
N ILE A 85 3.18 -38.67 0.75
CA ILE A 85 3.48 -37.34 1.32
C ILE A 85 4.97 -37.02 1.20
N GLN A 86 5.83 -38.01 1.49
CA GLN A 86 7.28 -37.82 1.38
C GLN A 86 7.71 -37.47 -0.05
N GLY A 87 7.11 -38.12 -1.05
CA GLY A 87 7.37 -37.81 -2.47
C GLY A 87 6.92 -36.42 -2.91
N THR A 88 5.97 -35.81 -2.21
CA THR A 88 5.47 -34.46 -2.51
C THR A 88 6.19 -33.35 -1.74
N LYS A 89 6.95 -33.67 -0.69
CA LYS A 89 7.62 -32.70 0.20
C LYS A 89 8.46 -31.67 -0.58
N ASN A 90 9.27 -32.10 -1.53
CA ASN A 90 10.09 -31.21 -2.33
C ASN A 90 9.27 -30.25 -3.19
N ASN A 91 8.16 -30.71 -3.75
CA ASN A 91 7.30 -29.86 -4.58
C ASN A 91 6.52 -28.86 -3.71
N VAL A 92 6.12 -29.26 -2.50
CA VAL A 92 5.48 -28.37 -1.53
C VAL A 92 6.47 -27.30 -1.08
N ASN A 93 7.70 -27.67 -0.74
CA ASN A 93 8.73 -26.69 -0.34
C ASN A 93 9.01 -25.70 -1.47
N LYS A 94 9.21 -26.14 -2.70
CA LYS A 94 9.36 -25.24 -3.86
C LYS A 94 8.16 -24.31 -4.05
N PHE A 95 6.97 -24.80 -3.79
CA PHE A 95 5.78 -23.95 -3.83
C PHE A 95 5.78 -22.91 -2.73
N LEU A 96 6.16 -23.25 -1.48
CA LEU A 96 6.29 -22.29 -0.39
C LEU A 96 7.41 -21.27 -0.66
N GLU A 97 8.56 -21.72 -1.18
CA GLU A 97 9.66 -20.84 -1.61
C GLU A 97 9.22 -19.82 -2.70
N SER A 98 8.21 -20.15 -3.51
CA SER A 98 7.69 -19.19 -4.50
C SER A 98 7.10 -17.92 -3.90
N PHE A 99 6.73 -17.93 -2.62
CA PHE A 99 6.26 -16.74 -1.89
C PHE A 99 7.40 -15.88 -1.36
N GLU A 100 8.64 -16.36 -1.33
CA GLU A 100 9.81 -15.62 -0.84
C GLU A 100 10.09 -14.35 -1.65
N LYS A 101 9.64 -14.30 -2.92
CA LYS A 101 9.74 -13.08 -3.73
C LYS A 101 9.00 -11.88 -3.11
N HIS A 102 8.00 -12.15 -2.27
CA HIS A 102 7.21 -11.14 -1.56
C HIS A 102 7.65 -10.94 -0.10
N ASP A 103 8.76 -11.59 0.34
CA ASP A 103 9.19 -11.59 1.74
C ASP A 103 9.53 -10.18 2.27
N TRP A 104 9.96 -9.29 1.39
CA TRP A 104 10.25 -7.91 1.70
C TRP A 104 9.03 -7.16 2.28
N LEU A 105 7.80 -7.59 1.95
CA LEU A 105 6.57 -6.95 2.42
C LEU A 105 6.42 -7.02 3.95
N TRP A 106 6.83 -8.13 4.56
CA TRP A 106 6.67 -8.36 6.01
C TRP A 106 8.00 -8.37 6.77
N LYS A 107 9.12 -8.67 6.12
CA LYS A 107 10.45 -8.65 6.75
C LYS A 107 11.00 -7.23 6.93
N LYS A 108 10.66 -6.31 6.02
CA LYS A 108 11.12 -4.93 6.12
C LYS A 108 10.11 -4.08 6.90
N LYS A 109 10.62 -3.20 7.76
CA LYS A 109 9.78 -2.23 8.45
C LYS A 109 9.46 -1.05 7.53
N ILE A 110 8.18 -0.77 7.37
CA ILE A 110 7.68 0.31 6.52
C ILE A 110 8.28 1.65 6.93
N GLU A 111 8.28 1.96 8.24
CA GLU A 111 8.77 3.23 8.77
C GLU A 111 10.27 3.46 8.49
N GLU A 112 11.10 2.43 8.65
CA GLU A 112 12.54 2.51 8.38
C GLU A 112 12.82 2.71 6.89
N SER A 113 12.07 2.00 6.05
CA SER A 113 12.16 2.11 4.60
C SER A 113 11.70 3.48 4.10
N LEU A 114 10.61 4.02 4.66
CA LEU A 114 10.11 5.35 4.34
C LEU A 114 11.09 6.44 4.80
N LYS A 115 11.66 6.33 6.02
CA LYS A 115 12.70 7.26 6.48
C LYS A 115 13.92 7.26 5.56
N LYS A 116 14.38 6.08 5.14
CA LYS A 116 15.49 5.94 4.20
C LYS A 116 15.15 6.55 2.83
N PHE A 117 13.94 6.32 2.33
CA PHE A 117 13.46 6.92 1.10
C PHE A 117 13.43 8.45 1.20
N ASN A 118 12.89 9.00 2.29
CA ASN A 118 12.81 10.44 2.53
C ASN A 118 14.18 11.10 2.69
N SER A 119 15.18 10.38 3.23
CA SER A 119 16.56 10.89 3.35
C SER A 119 17.23 11.15 2.00
N THR A 120 16.75 10.54 0.91
CA THR A 120 17.25 10.77 -0.45
C THR A 120 16.63 11.99 -1.13
N ASN A 121 15.77 12.75 -0.44
CA ASN A 121 15.00 13.87 -0.97
C ASN A 121 14.29 13.53 -2.29
N PRO A 122 13.35 12.55 -2.27
CA PRO A 122 12.73 12.01 -3.46
C PRO A 122 11.87 13.06 -4.15
N GLN A 123 11.98 13.12 -5.48
CA GLN A 123 11.09 13.88 -6.36
C GLN A 123 9.80 13.09 -6.60
N LEU A 124 8.78 13.72 -7.19
CA LEU A 124 7.48 13.14 -7.49
C LEU A 124 7.59 11.84 -8.31
N GLU A 125 8.48 11.82 -9.31
CA GLU A 125 8.75 10.67 -10.16
C GLU A 125 9.16 9.42 -9.38
N HIS A 126 9.93 9.59 -8.29
CA HIS A 126 10.32 8.47 -7.43
C HIS A 126 9.14 7.91 -6.62
N PHE A 127 8.18 8.76 -6.21
CA PHE A 127 6.94 8.31 -5.59
C PHE A 127 6.07 7.54 -6.58
N GLU A 128 5.92 8.06 -7.79
CA GLU A 128 5.16 7.41 -8.86
C GLU A 128 5.75 6.03 -9.17
N GLU A 129 7.06 5.92 -9.34
CA GLU A 129 7.73 4.65 -9.57
C GLU A 129 7.47 3.65 -8.44
N LYS A 130 7.54 4.10 -7.18
CA LYS A 130 7.27 3.24 -6.02
C LYS A 130 5.82 2.77 -5.97
N LEU A 131 4.87 3.67 -6.13
CA LEU A 131 3.44 3.33 -6.13
C LEU A 131 3.11 2.39 -7.29
N ARG A 132 3.68 2.61 -8.46
CA ARG A 132 3.52 1.72 -9.63
C ARG A 132 4.06 0.32 -9.34
N LEU A 133 5.24 0.20 -8.72
CA LEU A 133 5.79 -1.11 -8.35
C LEU A 133 4.88 -1.84 -7.36
N PHE A 134 4.32 -1.14 -6.36
CA PHE A 134 3.37 -1.73 -5.42
C PHE A 134 2.09 -2.21 -6.10
N VAL A 135 1.60 -1.50 -7.12
CA VAL A 135 0.43 -1.95 -7.89
C VAL A 135 0.74 -3.21 -8.70
N VAL A 136 1.93 -3.30 -9.30
CA VAL A 136 2.37 -4.51 -10.02
C VAL A 136 2.44 -5.70 -9.08
N ASP A 137 3.05 -5.54 -7.90
CA ASP A 137 3.12 -6.58 -6.88
C ASP A 137 1.71 -6.97 -6.38
N GLU A 138 0.82 -6.00 -6.17
CA GLU A 138 -0.58 -6.25 -5.79
C GLU A 138 -1.32 -7.08 -6.83
N ASP A 139 -1.14 -6.78 -8.11
CA ASP A 139 -1.78 -7.53 -9.19
C ASP A 139 -1.20 -8.96 -9.31
N GLU A 140 0.10 -9.14 -9.10
CA GLU A 140 0.68 -10.48 -9.00
C GLU A 140 0.08 -11.28 -7.83
N ILE A 141 -0.10 -10.65 -6.66
CA ILE A 141 -0.72 -11.27 -5.49
C ILE A 141 -2.19 -11.65 -5.80
N LYS A 142 -2.93 -10.80 -6.51
CA LYS A 142 -4.33 -11.09 -6.93
C LYS A 142 -4.42 -12.31 -7.83
N LEU A 143 -3.40 -12.59 -8.64
CA LEU A 143 -3.35 -13.76 -9.52
C LEU A 143 -3.05 -15.09 -8.80
N ILE A 144 -2.63 -15.05 -7.51
CA ILE A 144 -2.43 -16.26 -6.72
C ILE A 144 -3.75 -17.03 -6.62
N LYS A 145 -3.74 -18.29 -7.03
CA LYS A 145 -4.90 -19.18 -6.95
C LYS A 145 -5.20 -19.48 -5.48
N ASN A 146 -6.47 -19.55 -5.12
CA ASN A 146 -6.90 -19.84 -3.75
C ASN A 146 -6.58 -21.28 -3.28
N THR A 147 -6.38 -22.20 -4.24
CA THR A 147 -6.03 -23.60 -3.99
C THR A 147 -4.98 -24.06 -4.98
N HIS A 148 -4.01 -24.82 -4.50
CA HIS A 148 -2.98 -25.44 -5.33
C HIS A 148 -2.88 -26.92 -4.99
N GLN A 149 -2.99 -27.80 -6.01
CA GLN A 149 -2.98 -29.24 -5.81
C GLN A 149 -1.58 -29.82 -6.09
N ILE A 150 -1.01 -30.49 -5.11
CA ILE A 150 0.28 -31.18 -5.22
C ILE A 150 0.09 -32.65 -4.77
N GLY A 151 0.06 -33.58 -5.72
CA GLY A 151 -0.19 -34.97 -5.42
C GLY A 151 -1.53 -35.18 -4.71
N ALA A 152 -1.49 -35.76 -3.51
CA ALA A 152 -2.66 -36.00 -2.67
C ALA A 152 -3.08 -34.79 -1.82
N LEU A 153 -2.30 -33.71 -1.83
CA LEU A 153 -2.53 -32.50 -1.02
C LEU A 153 -3.22 -31.41 -1.82
N SER A 154 -4.17 -30.75 -1.18
CA SER A 154 -4.74 -29.47 -1.62
C SER A 154 -4.27 -28.37 -0.67
N LEU A 155 -3.38 -27.53 -1.15
CA LEU A 155 -2.87 -26.39 -0.38
C LEU A 155 -3.83 -25.22 -0.55
N LYS A 156 -4.42 -24.77 0.55
CA LYS A 156 -5.28 -23.59 0.61
C LYS A 156 -4.41 -22.35 0.84
N THR A 157 -4.33 -21.47 -0.11
CA THR A 157 -3.47 -20.28 -0.11
C THR A 157 -4.22 -18.99 0.19
N ASN A 158 -5.53 -19.08 0.43
CA ASN A 158 -6.38 -17.91 0.64
C ASN A 158 -5.87 -17.03 1.81
N ASN A 159 -5.44 -17.65 2.93
CA ASN A 159 -4.93 -16.91 4.09
C ASN A 159 -3.64 -16.15 3.78
N VAL A 160 -2.72 -16.77 3.02
CA VAL A 160 -1.49 -16.10 2.56
C VAL A 160 -1.82 -14.96 1.62
N LYS A 161 -2.71 -15.18 0.66
CA LYS A 161 -3.15 -14.15 -0.29
C LYS A 161 -3.71 -12.92 0.43
N ILE A 162 -4.63 -13.12 1.37
CA ILE A 162 -5.20 -12.03 2.18
C ILE A 162 -4.12 -11.33 3.02
N GLY A 163 -3.20 -12.11 3.61
CA GLY A 163 -2.08 -11.56 4.36
C GLY A 163 -1.18 -10.66 3.50
N LEU A 164 -0.79 -11.14 2.33
CA LEU A 164 0.03 -10.38 1.38
C LEU A 164 -0.69 -9.12 0.87
N GLN A 165 -2.00 -9.21 0.58
CA GLN A 165 -2.81 -8.05 0.18
C GLN A 165 -2.83 -6.96 1.26
N LYS A 166 -3.02 -7.34 2.53
CA LYS A 166 -2.97 -6.38 3.64
C LYS A 166 -1.60 -5.72 3.79
N TRP A 167 -0.53 -6.48 3.58
CA TRP A 167 0.82 -5.93 3.66
C TRP A 167 1.09 -4.93 2.53
N ILE A 168 0.78 -5.28 1.27
CA ILE A 168 1.01 -4.36 0.14
C ILE A 168 0.15 -3.09 0.26
N GLU A 169 -1.09 -3.22 0.73
CA GLU A 169 -1.97 -2.09 1.04
C GLU A 169 -1.33 -1.17 2.09
N SER A 170 -0.79 -1.74 3.18
CA SER A 170 -0.10 -0.97 4.21
C SER A 170 1.13 -0.22 3.68
N TRP A 171 1.90 -0.83 2.76
CA TRP A 171 3.02 -0.16 2.09
C TRP A 171 2.54 0.98 1.19
N LYS A 172 1.53 0.75 0.36
CA LYS A 172 0.92 1.78 -0.49
C LYS A 172 0.43 2.97 0.34
N ASP A 173 -0.32 2.69 1.39
CA ASP A 173 -0.88 3.68 2.30
C ASP A 173 0.20 4.53 2.96
N ALA A 174 1.29 3.94 3.41
CA ALA A 174 2.36 4.67 4.09
C ALA A 174 3.04 5.68 3.15
N TYR A 175 3.34 5.26 1.91
CA TYR A 175 3.96 6.15 0.92
C TYR A 175 2.99 7.23 0.44
N ALA A 176 1.73 6.88 0.23
CA ALA A 176 0.72 7.83 -0.19
C ALA A 176 0.39 8.86 0.92
N LYS A 177 0.34 8.45 2.18
CA LYS A 177 0.18 9.37 3.32
C LYS A 177 1.35 10.35 3.44
N ASP A 178 2.58 9.91 3.18
CA ASP A 178 3.73 10.80 3.16
C ASP A 178 3.64 11.81 2.01
N LEU A 179 3.26 11.37 0.82
CA LEU A 179 3.06 12.24 -0.34
C LEU A 179 1.92 13.24 -0.08
N HIS A 180 0.78 12.79 0.46
CA HIS A 180 -0.35 13.65 0.83
C HIS A 180 0.06 14.71 1.85
N LYS A 181 0.82 14.33 2.88
CA LYS A 181 1.36 15.28 3.86
C LYS A 181 2.24 16.35 3.21
N ARG A 182 3.08 15.96 2.24
CA ARG A 182 3.92 16.91 1.49
C ARG A 182 3.07 17.87 0.66
N ALA A 183 2.09 17.35 -0.09
CA ALA A 183 1.18 18.17 -0.89
C ALA A 183 0.43 19.17 -0.01
N LYS A 184 -0.10 18.72 1.13
CA LYS A 184 -0.79 19.57 2.11
C LYS A 184 0.11 20.67 2.68
N THR A 185 1.34 20.33 3.09
CA THR A 185 2.30 21.30 3.60
C THR A 185 2.66 22.35 2.56
N MET A 186 2.85 21.96 1.28
CA MET A 186 3.11 22.90 0.19
C MET A 186 1.90 23.80 -0.06
N MET A 187 0.70 23.25 -0.08
CA MET A 187 -0.54 24.03 -0.28
C MET A 187 -0.75 25.03 0.88
N GLU A 188 -0.55 24.61 2.13
CA GLU A 188 -0.63 25.51 3.29
C GLU A 188 0.38 26.67 3.17
N HIS A 189 1.62 26.35 2.78
CA HIS A 189 2.65 27.38 2.58
C HIS A 189 2.27 28.37 1.48
N MET A 190 1.73 27.91 0.35
CA MET A 190 1.25 28.78 -0.73
C MET A 190 0.08 29.65 -0.29
N ASN A 191 -0.88 29.09 0.42
CA ASN A 191 -2.01 29.82 0.98
C ASN A 191 -1.57 30.88 1.99
N ASP A 192 -0.58 30.58 2.82
CA ASP A 192 -0.04 31.57 3.74
C ASP A 192 0.70 32.69 3.02
N GLN A 193 1.41 32.43 1.93
CA GLN A 193 2.00 33.46 1.09
C GLN A 193 0.92 34.36 0.46
N ILE A 194 -0.15 33.77 -0.08
CA ILE A 194 -1.29 34.52 -0.64
C ILE A 194 -1.91 35.42 0.44
N LYS A 195 -2.14 34.92 1.65
CA LYS A 195 -2.66 35.68 2.79
C LYS A 195 -1.72 36.82 3.20
N GLN A 196 -0.41 36.57 3.26
CA GLN A 196 0.57 37.61 3.61
C GLN A 196 0.59 38.76 2.59
N ILE A 197 0.51 38.42 1.31
CA ILE A 197 0.42 39.42 0.25
C ILE A 197 -0.92 40.20 0.33
N SER A 198 -2.04 39.48 0.60
CA SER A 198 -3.36 40.09 0.81
C SER A 198 -3.32 41.12 1.96
N LEU A 199 -2.74 40.75 3.10
CA LEU A 199 -2.57 41.64 4.25
C LEU A 199 -1.70 42.86 3.95
N LYS A 200 -0.69 42.74 3.08
CA LYS A 200 0.16 43.88 2.67
C LYS A 200 -0.61 44.89 1.82
N ILE A 201 -1.44 44.41 0.87
CA ILE A 201 -2.20 45.30 -0.01
C ILE A 201 -3.41 45.94 0.69
N GLU A 202 -3.95 45.32 1.77
CA GLU A 202 -5.08 45.84 2.52
C GLU A 202 -4.69 46.93 3.54
N LYS A 203 -3.39 47.12 3.81
CA LYS A 203 -2.93 48.16 4.71
C LYS A 203 -3.30 49.56 4.16
N PRO A 204 -3.92 50.42 4.97
CA PRO A 204 -4.26 51.77 4.51
C PRO A 204 -2.99 52.58 4.25
N ALA A 205 -2.89 53.12 3.06
CA ALA A 205 -1.77 54.03 2.67
C ALA A 205 -1.97 55.38 3.35
N LYS A 206 -1.41 55.58 4.54
CA LYS A 206 -1.51 56.84 5.30
C LYS A 206 -0.34 57.78 5.05
N ASP A 207 0.81 57.25 4.70
CA ASP A 207 2.06 57.96 4.41
C ASP A 207 2.76 57.38 3.21
N ILE A 208 3.86 58.02 2.78
CA ILE A 208 4.61 57.65 1.59
C ILE A 208 5.23 56.26 1.75
N ASP A 209 5.68 55.87 2.94
CA ASP A 209 6.31 54.57 3.16
C ASP A 209 5.29 53.44 3.10
N SER A 210 4.11 53.61 3.71
CA SER A 210 3.01 52.64 3.61
C SER A 210 2.48 52.51 2.16
N LEU A 211 2.43 53.63 1.40
CA LEU A 211 2.09 53.62 0.00
C LEU A 211 3.14 52.82 -0.81
N GLY A 212 4.44 53.05 -0.55
CA GLY A 212 5.52 52.30 -1.15
C GLY A 212 5.42 50.78 -0.91
N GLY A 213 5.08 50.39 0.32
CA GLY A 213 4.84 48.99 0.69
C GLY A 213 3.68 48.32 -0.09
N VAL A 214 2.56 49.04 -0.20
CA VAL A 214 1.40 48.54 -0.96
C VAL A 214 1.74 48.45 -2.47
N MET A 215 2.42 49.47 -3.03
CA MET A 215 2.84 49.46 -4.43
C MET A 215 3.82 48.33 -4.75
N SER A 216 4.74 48.03 -3.84
CA SER A 216 5.65 46.86 -3.95
C SER A 216 4.89 45.53 -3.96
N ALA A 217 3.91 45.36 -3.07
CA ALA A 217 3.08 44.15 -3.00
C ALA A 217 2.20 44.01 -4.28
N LEU A 218 1.68 45.10 -4.83
CA LEU A 218 0.96 45.10 -6.13
C LEU A 218 1.86 44.70 -7.28
N ALA A 219 3.11 45.15 -7.30
CA ALA A 219 4.10 44.74 -8.28
C ALA A 219 4.47 43.25 -8.15
N GLU A 220 4.60 42.77 -6.94
CA GLU A 220 4.81 41.32 -6.65
C GLU A 220 3.68 40.47 -7.23
N ILE A 221 2.41 40.80 -6.96
CA ILE A 221 1.25 40.10 -7.53
C ILE A 221 1.32 40.07 -9.06
N ARG A 222 1.64 41.21 -9.67
CA ARG A 222 1.68 41.32 -11.12
C ARG A 222 2.81 40.48 -11.74
N SER A 223 3.98 40.42 -11.11
CA SER A 223 5.10 39.61 -11.59
C SER A 223 4.79 38.12 -11.49
N ARG A 224 4.13 37.68 -10.39
CA ARG A 224 3.76 36.27 -10.17
C ARG A 224 2.57 35.83 -11.03
N GLN A 225 1.72 36.73 -11.50
CA GLN A 225 0.49 36.38 -12.23
C GLN A 225 0.77 35.53 -13.48
N SER A 226 1.92 35.69 -14.13
CA SER A 226 2.32 34.90 -15.30
C SER A 226 2.97 33.54 -14.96
N GLU A 227 3.40 33.34 -13.72
CA GLU A 227 4.16 32.16 -13.30
C GLU A 227 3.43 31.29 -12.28
N ILE A 228 2.28 31.79 -11.82
CA ILE A 228 1.55 31.16 -10.70
C ILE A 228 1.11 29.71 -11.00
N GLU A 229 0.75 29.42 -12.25
CA GLU A 229 0.40 28.07 -12.68
C GLU A 229 1.59 27.10 -12.56
N ILE A 230 2.81 27.62 -12.77
CA ILE A 230 4.05 26.85 -12.61
C ILE A 230 4.32 26.57 -11.13
N GLU A 231 4.05 27.57 -10.26
CA GLU A 231 4.22 27.42 -8.81
C GLU A 231 3.21 26.40 -8.21
N PHE A 232 1.98 26.32 -8.74
CA PHE A 232 0.95 25.39 -8.27
C PHE A 232 1.10 23.96 -8.82
N ARG A 233 1.73 23.81 -9.96
CA ARG A 233 1.87 22.55 -10.68
C ARG A 233 2.35 21.39 -9.80
N PRO A 234 3.40 21.51 -8.96
CA PRO A 234 3.87 20.38 -8.14
C PRO A 234 2.81 19.85 -7.19
N VAL A 235 1.98 20.71 -6.59
CA VAL A 235 0.90 20.30 -5.68
C VAL A 235 -0.18 19.55 -6.46
N ILE A 236 -0.56 20.09 -7.61
CA ILE A 236 -1.58 19.51 -8.49
C ILE A 236 -1.13 18.12 -8.96
N GLU A 237 0.13 17.97 -9.38
CA GLU A 237 0.68 16.70 -9.83
C GLU A 237 0.74 15.68 -8.69
N MET A 238 1.08 16.08 -7.44
CA MET A 238 1.02 15.20 -6.27
C MET A 238 -0.40 14.71 -5.99
N CYS A 239 -1.40 15.60 -6.06
CA CYS A 239 -2.80 15.23 -5.83
C CYS A 239 -3.34 14.32 -6.94
N ASN A 240 -3.03 14.59 -8.20
CA ASN A 240 -3.40 13.73 -9.33
C ASN A 240 -2.79 12.31 -9.17
N LEU A 241 -1.55 12.23 -8.71
CA LEU A 241 -0.90 10.95 -8.45
C LEU A 241 -1.60 10.18 -7.33
N LEU A 242 -1.99 10.86 -6.25
CA LEU A 242 -2.74 10.26 -5.15
C LEU A 242 -4.12 9.77 -5.60
N GLU A 243 -4.85 10.57 -6.37
CA GLU A 243 -6.16 10.19 -6.91
C GLU A 243 -6.06 8.97 -7.84
N MET A 244 -4.99 8.89 -8.65
CA MET A 244 -4.76 7.78 -9.56
C MET A 244 -4.50 6.45 -8.83
N TYR A 245 -3.69 6.47 -7.77
CA TYR A 245 -3.23 5.24 -7.12
C TYR A 245 -4.00 4.87 -5.84
N ILE A 246 -4.46 5.86 -5.07
CA ILE A 246 -5.16 5.65 -3.78
C ILE A 246 -6.19 6.76 -3.56
N PRO A 247 -7.31 6.74 -4.28
CA PRO A 247 -8.33 7.79 -4.19
C PRO A 247 -8.96 7.91 -2.79
N GLU A 248 -8.86 6.88 -1.97
CA GLU A 248 -9.43 6.84 -0.62
C GLU A 248 -8.67 7.68 0.41
N ILE A 249 -7.42 8.09 0.10
CA ILE A 249 -6.60 8.95 0.99
C ILE A 249 -7.04 10.41 0.93
N MET A 250 -7.60 10.84 -0.21
CA MET A 250 -8.17 12.17 -0.34
C MET A 250 -9.50 12.20 0.43
N GLU A 251 -9.55 12.99 1.51
CA GLU A 251 -10.79 13.18 2.27
C GLU A 251 -11.84 13.80 1.34
N LYS A 252 -13.09 13.30 1.41
CA LYS A 252 -14.21 13.78 0.56
C LYS A 252 -14.51 15.29 0.71
N GLU A 253 -13.99 15.91 1.76
CA GLU A 253 -14.13 17.33 2.06
C GLU A 253 -12.92 18.17 1.57
N GLU A 254 -11.83 17.54 1.16
CA GLU A 254 -10.73 18.24 0.51
C GLU A 254 -11.17 18.57 -0.92
N MET A 255 -11.67 19.79 -1.10
CA MET A 255 -11.92 20.34 -2.44
C MET A 255 -10.65 20.19 -3.26
N ASP A 256 -10.83 19.95 -4.57
CA ASP A 256 -9.73 19.93 -5.52
C ASP A 256 -8.71 21.05 -5.20
N PRO A 257 -7.47 20.72 -4.82
CA PRO A 257 -6.46 21.72 -4.42
C PRO A 257 -6.24 22.79 -5.49
N THR A 258 -6.43 22.41 -6.75
CA THR A 258 -6.38 23.32 -7.90
C THR A 258 -7.44 24.41 -7.75
N GLN A 259 -8.68 24.03 -7.45
CA GLN A 259 -9.78 24.99 -7.30
C GLN A 259 -9.59 25.92 -6.11
N ILE A 260 -9.04 25.43 -4.99
CA ILE A 260 -8.76 26.25 -3.82
C ILE A 260 -7.68 27.29 -4.13
N LEU A 261 -6.54 26.86 -4.67
CA LEU A 261 -5.42 27.73 -4.97
C LEU A 261 -5.77 28.75 -6.06
N GLU A 262 -6.45 28.34 -7.12
CA GLU A 262 -6.92 29.23 -8.17
C GLU A 262 -7.94 30.25 -7.68
N LYS A 263 -8.87 29.83 -6.82
CA LYS A 263 -9.87 30.72 -6.23
C LYS A 263 -9.24 31.76 -5.31
N ASP A 264 -8.34 31.32 -4.41
CA ASP A 264 -7.70 32.22 -3.45
C ASP A 264 -6.78 33.21 -4.16
N TRP A 265 -6.01 32.74 -5.16
CA TRP A 265 -5.21 33.60 -6.02
C TRP A 265 -6.07 34.56 -6.86
N GLY A 266 -7.13 34.08 -7.51
CA GLY A 266 -8.06 34.88 -8.28
C GLY A 266 -8.71 36.00 -7.44
N THR A 267 -9.06 35.67 -6.19
CA THR A 267 -9.58 36.66 -5.23
C THR A 267 -8.54 37.73 -4.89
N LEU A 268 -7.29 37.32 -4.67
CA LEU A 268 -6.18 38.26 -4.43
C LEU A 268 -5.93 39.19 -5.62
N VAL A 269 -5.94 38.64 -6.85
CA VAL A 269 -5.78 39.45 -8.09
C VAL A 269 -6.91 40.46 -8.23
N GLN A 270 -8.18 40.06 -8.00
CA GLN A 270 -9.30 41.01 -8.06
C GLN A 270 -9.19 42.13 -7.02
N LYS A 271 -8.85 41.78 -5.78
CA LYS A 271 -8.58 42.76 -4.71
C LYS A 271 -7.47 43.73 -5.13
N SER A 272 -6.38 43.21 -5.68
CA SER A 272 -5.24 44.02 -6.14
C SER A 272 -5.63 45.05 -7.21
N MET A 273 -6.50 44.66 -8.15
CA MET A 273 -7.01 45.58 -9.17
C MET A 273 -7.85 46.69 -8.56
N THR A 274 -8.73 46.36 -7.61
CA THR A 274 -9.57 47.35 -6.92
C THR A 274 -8.73 48.35 -6.11
N ILE A 275 -7.76 47.84 -5.32
CA ILE A 275 -6.86 48.68 -4.52
C ILE A 275 -6.01 49.58 -5.43
N ARG A 276 -5.46 49.05 -6.53
CA ARG A 276 -4.68 49.80 -7.49
C ARG A 276 -5.48 50.98 -8.07
N ASN A 277 -6.74 50.76 -8.47
CA ASN A 277 -7.61 51.80 -8.99
C ASN A 277 -7.87 52.91 -7.96
N ASN A 278 -8.09 52.50 -6.69
CA ASN A 278 -8.27 53.48 -5.59
C ASN A 278 -6.99 54.30 -5.32
N LEU A 279 -5.82 53.65 -5.37
CA LEU A 279 -4.54 54.33 -5.14
C LEU A 279 -4.14 55.27 -6.25
N GLN A 280 -4.54 55.06 -7.52
CA GLN A 280 -4.27 55.99 -8.61
C GLN A 280 -4.86 57.38 -8.35
N GLY A 281 -6.05 57.46 -7.76
CA GLY A 281 -6.64 58.72 -7.31
C GLY A 281 -5.87 59.39 -6.17
N GLN A 282 -5.38 58.60 -5.24
CA GLN A 282 -4.64 59.11 -4.05
C GLN A 282 -3.19 59.50 -4.39
N GLN A 283 -2.52 58.84 -5.33
CA GLN A 283 -1.17 59.21 -5.77
C GLN A 283 -1.05 60.64 -6.25
N ALA A 284 -2.02 61.15 -6.99
CA ALA A 284 -2.05 62.54 -7.43
C ALA A 284 -2.12 63.50 -6.24
N GLN A 285 -2.87 63.17 -5.21
CA GLN A 285 -3.02 63.98 -3.99
C GLN A 285 -1.74 63.92 -3.13
N PHE A 286 -1.13 62.75 -2.90
CA PHE A 286 0.15 62.60 -2.21
C PHE A 286 1.27 63.38 -2.90
N LYS A 287 1.36 63.32 -4.22
CA LYS A 287 2.33 64.08 -5.00
C LYS A 287 2.17 65.59 -4.80
N LYS A 288 0.93 66.08 -4.79
CA LYS A 288 0.62 67.50 -4.54
C LYS A 288 1.02 67.91 -3.13
N THR A 289 0.67 67.09 -2.10
CA THR A 289 1.02 67.36 -0.72
C THR A 289 2.54 67.32 -0.48
N LEU A 290 3.27 66.38 -1.13
CA LEU A 290 4.73 66.29 -1.07
C LEU A 290 5.40 67.55 -1.67
N VAL A 291 4.96 67.99 -2.85
CA VAL A 291 5.49 69.21 -3.51
C VAL A 291 5.23 70.42 -2.67
N GLN A 292 4.05 70.55 -2.05
CA GLN A 292 3.72 71.64 -1.11
C GLN A 292 4.59 71.58 0.16
N GLY A 293 4.79 70.40 0.74
CA GLY A 293 5.65 70.20 1.93
C GLY A 293 7.11 70.56 1.65
N VAL A 294 7.63 70.16 0.49
CA VAL A 294 9.00 70.53 0.06
C VAL A 294 9.11 72.07 -0.15
N ALA A 295 8.09 72.72 -0.75
CA ALA A 295 8.09 74.17 -0.92
C ALA A 295 8.10 74.92 0.41
N ILE A 296 7.32 74.47 1.40
CA ILE A 296 7.30 75.01 2.78
C ILE A 296 8.67 74.82 3.47
N LEU A 297 9.26 73.61 3.36
CA LEU A 297 10.57 73.34 3.95
C LEU A 297 11.67 74.21 3.35
N ILE A 298 11.63 74.51 2.04
CA ILE A 298 12.57 75.39 1.37
C ILE A 298 12.41 76.84 1.86
N ASP A 299 11.19 77.27 2.19
CA ASP A 299 10.94 78.62 2.71
C ASP A 299 11.34 78.74 4.21
N ASP A 300 11.19 77.65 4.99
CA ASP A 300 11.58 77.61 6.43
C ASP A 300 13.13 77.56 6.60
N VAL A 301 13.87 77.16 5.58
CA VAL A 301 15.35 77.04 5.60
C VAL A 301 16.06 78.30 5.04
N LYS A 302 15.31 79.20 4.45
CA LYS A 302 15.81 80.51 4.01
C LYS A 302 15.75 81.53 5.13
#